data_70173c01768e70390acccd569baa9795
#
_entry.id   70173c01768e70390acccd569baa9795
#
_cell.length_a   1.000
_cell.length_b   1.000
_cell.length_c   1.000
_cell.angle_alpha   90.00
_cell.angle_beta   90.00
_cell.angle_gamma   90.00
#
_symmetry.space_group_name_H-M   'P 1'
#
loop_
_entity.id
_entity.type
_entity.pdbx_description
1 polymer ?
#
loop_
_entity_poly.entity_id
_entity_poly.type
_entity_poly.pdbx_seq_one_letter_code
_entity_poly.pdbx_strand_id
1 'polypeptide(L)'
;MSFPREQSTSYCPESCEQVQSHVETLTQELNLYKHTVKDLLARQALGQRHLSLNKILVKSKGRLIIVHTDDIDWIEAWGDYVRLHCKDKVHTIRQRVSELETRLDQEKFLRVGRSAIVNVDRIKELEPLNHGDYTICLYDQTQLNLSRNYRDRLIELFDGSL
;
A
#
# COMPACT_ATOMS: atom_id res chain seq x y z
N MET A 1 54.45 63.72 10.84
CA MET A 1 53.13 63.14 10.57
C MET A 1 53.26 61.63 10.64
N SER A 2 52.81 61.04 11.77
CA SER A 2 52.92 59.62 12.01
C SER A 2 51.60 58.96 11.71
N PHE A 3 51.55 57.94 10.83
CA PHE A 3 50.42 57.11 10.56
C PHE A 3 50.37 56.00 11.65
N PRO A 4 49.21 55.72 12.22
CA PRO A 4 49.08 54.59 13.19
C PRO A 4 49.03 53.24 12.42
N ARG A 5 49.77 52.28 12.95
CA ARG A 5 49.78 50.87 12.54
C ARG A 5 48.40 50.25 12.72
N GLU A 6 47.92 49.63 11.66
CA GLU A 6 46.81 48.72 11.70
C GLU A 6 47.17 47.53 12.60
N GLN A 7 46.35 47.30 13.62
CA GLN A 7 46.39 46.09 14.42
C GLN A 7 45.70 44.96 13.64
N SER A 8 46.51 44.02 13.16
CA SER A 8 46.01 42.76 12.65
C SER A 8 45.32 41.99 13.78
N THR A 9 43.98 41.90 13.70
CA THR A 9 43.20 40.99 14.52
C THR A 9 43.63 39.55 14.21
N SER A 10 44.34 38.94 15.17
CA SER A 10 44.69 37.53 15.13
C SER A 10 43.40 36.72 15.12
N TYR A 11 43.10 36.11 14.00
CA TYR A 11 42.05 35.10 13.85
C TYR A 11 42.42 33.91 14.71
N CYS A 12 41.65 33.61 15.75
CA CYS A 12 41.92 32.56 16.68
C CYS A 12 41.47 31.20 16.08
N PRO A 13 42.38 30.30 15.72
CA PRO A 13 41.98 29.03 15.06
C PRO A 13 41.28 28.05 15.99
N GLU A 14 41.35 28.23 17.31
CA GLU A 14 40.74 27.30 18.31
C GLU A 14 39.22 27.23 18.30
N SER A 15 38.55 28.31 17.86
CA SER A 15 37.08 28.32 17.75
C SER A 15 36.56 27.54 16.55
N CYS A 16 37.36 27.39 15.53
CA CYS A 16 36.98 26.72 14.28
C CYS A 16 37.01 25.18 14.44
N GLU A 17 38.02 24.65 15.15
CA GLU A 17 38.11 23.21 15.45
C GLU A 17 37.01 22.73 16.40
N GLN A 18 36.65 23.53 17.39
CA GLN A 18 35.55 23.20 18.30
C GLN A 18 34.19 23.17 17.59
N VAL A 19 33.92 24.11 16.67
CA VAL A 19 32.69 24.10 15.86
C VAL A 19 32.67 22.90 14.91
N GLN A 20 33.80 22.57 14.30
CA GLN A 20 33.92 21.44 13.39
C GLN A 20 33.67 20.10 14.08
N SER A 21 34.27 19.90 15.26
CA SER A 21 34.04 18.72 16.12
C SER A 21 32.56 18.61 16.55
N HIS A 22 31.92 19.72 16.87
CA HIS A 22 30.51 19.73 17.27
C HIS A 22 29.57 19.39 16.09
N VAL A 23 29.87 19.89 14.92
CA VAL A 23 29.12 19.55 13.67
C VAL A 23 29.28 18.08 13.31
N GLU A 24 30.46 17.48 13.45
CA GLU A 24 30.69 16.07 13.21
C GLU A 24 29.91 15.19 14.21
N THR A 25 29.89 15.55 15.49
CA THR A 25 29.11 14.85 16.51
C THR A 25 27.62 14.90 16.22
N LEU A 26 27.07 16.07 15.89
CA LEU A 26 25.65 16.23 15.54
C LEU A 26 25.30 15.47 14.24
N THR A 27 26.21 15.41 13.30
CA THR A 27 26.01 14.64 12.05
C THR A 27 25.98 13.14 12.32
N GLN A 28 26.84 12.65 13.22
CA GLN A 28 26.83 11.24 13.64
C GLN A 28 25.53 10.89 14.39
N GLU A 29 25.10 11.72 15.31
CA GLU A 29 23.82 11.54 16.03
C GLU A 29 22.64 11.53 15.06
N LEU A 30 22.60 12.47 14.11
CA LEU A 30 21.54 12.52 13.10
C LEU A 30 21.51 11.26 12.22
N ASN A 31 22.65 10.74 11.84
CA ASN A 31 22.76 9.51 11.06
C ASN A 31 22.30 8.28 11.86
N LEU A 32 22.64 8.23 13.16
CA LEU A 32 22.17 7.20 14.06
C LEU A 32 20.64 7.24 14.22
N TYR A 33 20.07 8.44 14.39
CA TYR A 33 18.61 8.64 14.43
C TYR A 33 17.94 8.19 13.14
N LYS A 34 18.47 8.55 11.98
CA LYS A 34 17.95 8.11 10.68
C LYS A 34 17.96 6.60 10.53
N HIS A 35 19.04 5.93 10.98
CA HIS A 35 19.12 4.47 10.97
C HIS A 35 18.08 3.85 11.91
N THR A 36 17.95 4.36 13.12
CA THR A 36 16.99 3.87 14.12
C THR A 36 15.55 4.04 13.64
N VAL A 37 15.22 5.21 13.08
CA VAL A 37 13.88 5.46 12.53
C VAL A 37 13.59 4.55 11.34
N LYS A 38 14.57 4.34 10.45
CA LYS A 38 14.43 3.43 9.31
C LYS A 38 14.24 1.98 9.76
N ASP A 39 14.97 1.54 10.81
CA ASP A 39 14.85 0.19 11.37
C ASP A 39 13.50 0.00 12.11
N LEU A 40 13.02 1.03 12.82
CA LEU A 40 11.69 1.02 13.46
C LEU A 40 10.57 0.99 12.41
N LEU A 41 10.68 1.75 11.33
CA LEU A 41 9.73 1.73 10.22
C LEU A 41 9.75 0.38 9.50
N ALA A 42 10.93 -0.21 9.30
CA ALA A 42 11.06 -1.55 8.73
C ALA A 42 10.48 -2.63 9.66
N ARG A 43 10.66 -2.50 10.97
CA ARG A 43 10.04 -3.40 11.98
C ARG A 43 8.52 -3.20 12.06
N GLN A 44 8.02 -1.98 11.92
CA GLN A 44 6.58 -1.74 11.79
C GLN A 44 6.01 -2.32 10.51
N ALA A 45 6.72 -2.21 9.39
CA ALA A 45 6.33 -2.85 8.13
C ALA A 45 6.37 -4.39 8.21
N LEU A 46 7.31 -4.95 8.98
CA LEU A 46 7.40 -6.39 9.26
C LEU A 46 6.42 -6.85 10.36
N GLY A 47 6.07 -5.97 11.30
CA GLY A 47 5.10 -6.23 12.39
C GLY A 47 3.65 -5.97 11.97
N GLN A 48 3.42 -5.16 10.97
CA GLN A 48 2.18 -5.08 10.19
C GLN A 48 2.21 -6.13 9.06
N ARG A 49 2.54 -7.36 9.36
CA ARG A 49 1.75 -8.42 8.76
C ARG A 49 0.34 -8.15 9.29
N HIS A 50 -0.43 -7.35 8.56
CA HIS A 50 -1.88 -7.45 8.64
C HIS A 50 -2.13 -8.94 8.66
N LEU A 51 -2.78 -9.42 9.72
CA LEU A 51 -3.35 -10.75 9.73
C LEU A 51 -4.38 -10.70 8.61
N SER A 52 -3.87 -10.76 7.36
CA SER A 52 -4.68 -10.75 6.16
C SER A 52 -5.62 -11.92 6.30
N LEU A 53 -6.86 -11.66 6.08
CA LEU A 53 -7.91 -12.63 6.27
C LEU A 53 -7.72 -13.76 5.27
N ASN A 54 -7.22 -14.89 5.70
CA ASN A 54 -7.02 -16.07 4.83
C ASN A 54 -8.29 -16.89 4.66
N LYS A 55 -9.29 -16.69 5.55
CA LYS A 55 -10.54 -17.45 5.56
C LYS A 55 -11.70 -16.56 5.97
N ILE A 56 -12.80 -16.69 5.27
CA ILE A 56 -14.05 -15.99 5.56
C ILE A 56 -15.10 -17.02 5.98
N LEU A 57 -15.74 -16.77 7.12
CA LEU A 57 -16.83 -17.60 7.58
C LEU A 57 -18.15 -17.07 7.00
N VAL A 58 -18.81 -17.88 6.21
CA VAL A 58 -20.07 -17.58 5.55
C VAL A 58 -21.21 -18.41 6.12
N LYS A 59 -22.29 -17.76 6.53
CA LYS A 59 -23.51 -18.47 6.94
C LYS A 59 -24.42 -18.66 5.72
N SER A 60 -24.65 -19.92 5.32
CA SER A 60 -25.50 -20.24 4.20
C SER A 60 -26.45 -21.41 4.56
N LYS A 61 -27.76 -21.21 4.42
CA LYS A 61 -28.80 -22.22 4.68
C LYS A 61 -28.64 -22.93 6.03
N GLY A 62 -28.34 -22.18 7.09
CA GLY A 62 -28.14 -22.72 8.45
C GLY A 62 -26.80 -23.41 8.67
N ARG A 63 -25.92 -23.47 7.70
CA ARG A 63 -24.55 -24.02 7.80
C ARG A 63 -23.53 -22.92 7.81
N LEU A 64 -22.41 -23.16 8.48
CA LEU A 64 -21.23 -22.31 8.45
C LEU A 64 -20.25 -22.90 7.43
N ILE A 65 -19.92 -22.12 6.43
CA ILE A 65 -19.00 -22.50 5.35
C ILE A 65 -17.74 -21.65 5.51
N ILE A 66 -16.59 -22.29 5.47
CA ILE A 66 -15.29 -21.61 5.45
C ILE A 66 -14.90 -21.44 3.98
N VAL A 67 -14.75 -20.19 3.54
CA VAL A 67 -14.26 -19.82 2.22
C VAL A 67 -12.84 -19.34 2.37
N HIS A 68 -11.91 -19.95 1.65
CA HIS A 68 -10.54 -19.46 1.57
C HIS A 68 -10.48 -18.26 0.65
N THR A 69 -9.71 -17.25 1.03
CA THR A 69 -9.57 -16.04 0.21
C THR A 69 -8.91 -16.32 -1.14
N ASP A 70 -8.01 -17.31 -1.22
CA ASP A 70 -7.40 -17.75 -2.46
C ASP A 70 -8.39 -18.36 -3.48
N ASP A 71 -9.56 -18.80 -3.01
CA ASP A 71 -10.63 -19.32 -3.88
C ASP A 71 -11.55 -18.20 -4.42
N ILE A 72 -11.39 -16.97 -3.93
CA ILE A 72 -12.20 -15.82 -4.36
C ILE A 72 -11.58 -15.21 -5.60
N ASP A 73 -12.38 -15.09 -6.66
CA ASP A 73 -11.97 -14.44 -7.90
C ASP A 73 -12.22 -12.94 -7.84
N TRP A 74 -13.38 -12.54 -7.35
CA TRP A 74 -13.72 -11.13 -7.14
C TRP A 74 -14.87 -10.98 -6.12
N ILE A 75 -15.09 -9.77 -5.68
CA ILE A 75 -16.03 -9.41 -4.62
C ILE A 75 -16.90 -8.25 -5.10
N GLU A 76 -18.21 -8.39 -4.93
CA GLU A 76 -19.21 -7.40 -5.33
C GLU A 76 -19.95 -6.85 -4.12
N ALA A 77 -20.05 -5.52 -4.02
CA ALA A 77 -20.97 -4.89 -3.08
C ALA A 77 -22.40 -4.95 -3.62
N TRP A 78 -23.32 -5.47 -2.83
CA TRP A 78 -24.73 -5.62 -3.17
C TRP A 78 -25.65 -5.15 -2.04
N GLY A 79 -25.94 -3.85 -2.04
CA GLY A 79 -26.65 -3.22 -0.92
C GLY A 79 -25.88 -3.32 0.40
N ASP A 80 -26.52 -3.86 1.44
CA ASP A 80 -25.92 -4.12 2.75
C ASP A 80 -25.12 -5.41 2.80
N TYR A 81 -24.97 -6.11 1.68
CA TYR A 81 -24.31 -7.39 1.55
C TYR A 81 -23.11 -7.29 0.63
N VAL A 82 -22.25 -8.28 0.74
CA VAL A 82 -21.12 -8.50 -0.17
C VAL A 82 -21.26 -9.90 -0.74
N ARG A 83 -21.09 -10.02 -2.05
CA ARG A 83 -21.03 -11.29 -2.76
C ARG A 83 -19.59 -11.66 -3.01
N LEU A 84 -19.21 -12.85 -2.59
CA LEU A 84 -17.89 -13.46 -2.84
C LEU A 84 -18.07 -14.42 -4.03
N HIS A 85 -17.47 -14.09 -5.14
CA HIS A 85 -17.47 -14.90 -6.36
C HIS A 85 -16.27 -15.85 -6.31
N CYS A 86 -16.53 -17.15 -6.20
CA CYS A 86 -15.53 -18.21 -6.06
C CYS A 86 -15.77 -19.23 -7.15
N LYS A 87 -15.08 -19.13 -8.28
CA LYS A 87 -15.30 -20.02 -9.44
C LYS A 87 -16.80 -20.18 -9.78
N ASP A 88 -17.36 -21.36 -9.48
CA ASP A 88 -18.76 -21.70 -9.79
C ASP A 88 -19.76 -21.35 -8.67
N LYS A 89 -19.30 -20.74 -7.58
CA LYS A 89 -20.12 -20.48 -6.40
C LYS A 89 -20.08 -19.02 -6.00
N VAL A 90 -21.25 -18.51 -5.63
CA VAL A 90 -21.38 -17.18 -5.05
C VAL A 90 -21.84 -17.31 -3.60
N HIS A 91 -21.08 -16.70 -2.72
CA HIS A 91 -21.40 -16.63 -1.30
C HIS A 91 -21.77 -15.21 -0.92
N THR A 92 -22.83 -15.06 -0.12
CA THR A 92 -23.27 -13.73 0.33
C THR A 92 -23.05 -13.59 1.82
N ILE A 93 -22.43 -12.49 2.22
CA ILE A 93 -22.20 -12.13 3.63
C ILE A 93 -22.75 -10.72 3.90
N ARG A 94 -23.22 -10.48 5.11
CA ARG A 94 -23.65 -9.15 5.53
C ARG A 94 -22.47 -8.39 6.10
N GLN A 95 -21.80 -7.65 5.27
CA GLN A 95 -20.66 -6.84 5.63
C GLN A 95 -20.50 -5.71 4.60
N ARG A 96 -19.87 -4.60 4.99
CA ARG A 96 -19.52 -3.54 4.06
C ARG A 96 -18.26 -3.89 3.27
N VAL A 97 -18.24 -3.58 2.00
CA VAL A 97 -17.07 -3.85 1.13
C VAL A 97 -15.82 -3.13 1.62
N SER A 98 -15.94 -1.92 2.18
CA SER A 98 -14.84 -1.17 2.76
C SER A 98 -14.22 -1.83 3.99
N GLU A 99 -15.04 -2.45 4.84
CA GLU A 99 -14.55 -3.19 6.00
C GLU A 99 -13.82 -4.49 5.58
N LEU A 100 -14.34 -5.14 4.55
CA LEU A 100 -13.70 -6.34 4.02
C LEU A 100 -12.37 -6.01 3.35
N GLU A 101 -12.31 -4.92 2.58
CA GLU A 101 -11.09 -4.41 1.94
C GLU A 101 -9.93 -4.22 2.93
N THR A 102 -10.19 -3.64 4.11
CA THR A 102 -9.15 -3.41 5.13
C THR A 102 -8.61 -4.68 5.76
N ARG A 103 -9.35 -5.77 5.68
CA ARG A 103 -9.00 -7.07 6.28
C ARG A 103 -8.38 -8.04 5.28
N LEU A 104 -8.63 -7.85 3.99
CA LEU A 104 -8.05 -8.64 2.91
C LEU A 104 -6.59 -8.27 2.70
N ASP A 105 -5.85 -9.18 2.11
CA ASP A 105 -4.48 -8.95 1.68
C ASP A 105 -4.48 -7.92 0.53
N GLN A 106 -3.86 -6.77 0.76
CA GLN A 106 -3.83 -5.67 -0.19
C GLN A 106 -2.87 -5.91 -1.37
N GLU A 107 -2.00 -6.91 -1.29
CA GLU A 107 -1.16 -7.35 -2.39
C GLU A 107 -1.93 -8.27 -3.35
N LYS A 108 -2.94 -9.00 -2.83
CA LYS A 108 -3.77 -9.93 -3.60
C LYS A 108 -5.12 -9.34 -4.02
N PHE A 109 -5.70 -8.48 -3.21
CA PHE A 109 -7.03 -7.91 -3.42
C PHE A 109 -7.00 -6.43 -3.64
N LEU A 110 -7.40 -6.02 -4.83
CA LEU A 110 -7.43 -4.63 -5.22
C LEU A 110 -8.86 -4.14 -5.46
N ARG A 111 -9.19 -2.99 -4.87
CA ARG A 111 -10.43 -2.31 -5.18
C ARG A 111 -10.33 -1.66 -6.56
N VAL A 112 -11.26 -1.98 -7.44
CA VAL A 112 -11.28 -1.51 -8.83
C VAL A 112 -12.43 -0.53 -9.13
N GLY A 113 -13.36 -0.42 -8.17
CA GLY A 113 -14.48 0.49 -8.25
C GLY A 113 -15.16 0.68 -6.89
N ARG A 114 -16.24 1.50 -6.86
CA ARG A 114 -17.01 1.73 -5.62
C ARG A 114 -17.62 0.45 -5.05
N SER A 115 -17.93 -0.50 -5.91
CA SER A 115 -18.66 -1.73 -5.58
C SER A 115 -17.90 -3.02 -5.87
N ALA A 116 -16.65 -2.96 -6.33
CA ALA A 116 -15.92 -4.15 -6.75
C ALA A 116 -14.48 -4.19 -6.21
N ILE A 117 -14.08 -5.37 -5.73
CA ILE A 117 -12.70 -5.74 -5.38
C ILE A 117 -12.36 -6.97 -6.21
N VAL A 118 -11.18 -6.99 -6.81
CA VAL A 118 -10.70 -8.11 -7.64
C VAL A 118 -9.50 -8.80 -6.97
N ASN A 119 -9.40 -10.09 -7.15
CA ASN A 119 -8.18 -10.82 -6.86
C ASN A 119 -7.21 -10.66 -8.04
N VAL A 120 -6.05 -10.07 -7.77
CA VAL A 120 -5.04 -9.73 -8.79
C VAL A 120 -4.54 -10.99 -9.52
N ASP A 121 -4.40 -12.10 -8.82
CA ASP A 121 -3.98 -13.39 -9.39
C ASP A 121 -5.00 -13.99 -10.38
N ARG A 122 -6.22 -13.44 -10.41
CA ARG A 122 -7.30 -13.88 -11.31
C ARG A 122 -7.48 -12.99 -12.52
N ILE A 123 -6.70 -11.92 -12.63
CA ILE A 123 -6.71 -11.03 -13.79
C ILE A 123 -5.99 -11.73 -14.95
N LYS A 124 -6.67 -11.84 -16.07
CA LYS A 124 -6.11 -12.38 -17.31
C LYS A 124 -5.50 -11.26 -18.15
N GLU A 125 -6.26 -10.18 -18.35
CA GLU A 125 -5.87 -9.07 -19.22
C GLU A 125 -6.61 -7.77 -18.84
N LEU A 126 -6.04 -6.65 -19.28
CA LEU A 126 -6.61 -5.31 -19.12
C LEU A 126 -6.85 -4.74 -20.52
N GLU A 127 -8.09 -4.42 -20.83
CA GLU A 127 -8.47 -3.79 -22.11
C GLU A 127 -8.68 -2.29 -21.89
N PRO A 128 -7.96 -1.42 -22.63
CA PRO A 128 -8.16 0.00 -22.53
C PRO A 128 -9.54 0.39 -23.12
N LEU A 129 -10.26 1.21 -22.38
CA LEU A 129 -11.49 1.85 -22.84
C LEU A 129 -11.25 3.31 -23.20
N ASN A 130 -12.23 3.91 -23.87
CA ASN A 130 -12.22 5.33 -24.14
C ASN A 130 -12.18 6.14 -22.82
N HIS A 131 -11.51 7.29 -22.84
CA HIS A 131 -11.38 8.21 -21.70
C HIS A 131 -10.50 7.74 -20.53
N GLY A 132 -9.63 6.73 -20.72
CA GLY A 132 -8.64 6.30 -19.73
C GLY A 132 -9.18 5.38 -18.63
N ASP A 133 -10.35 4.83 -18.81
CA ASP A 133 -10.87 3.69 -18.05
C ASP A 133 -10.37 2.38 -18.67
N TYR A 134 -10.40 1.29 -17.92
CA TYR A 134 -10.02 -0.04 -18.37
C TYR A 134 -11.11 -1.06 -18.03
N THR A 135 -11.22 -2.08 -18.86
CA THR A 135 -11.94 -3.30 -18.50
C THR A 135 -10.94 -4.35 -18.05
N ILE A 136 -11.17 -4.90 -16.87
CA ILE A 136 -10.43 -6.04 -16.34
C ILE A 136 -11.14 -7.30 -16.79
N CYS A 137 -10.45 -8.16 -17.55
CA CYS A 137 -10.95 -9.47 -17.92
C CYS A 137 -10.33 -10.53 -17.01
N LEU A 138 -11.14 -11.32 -16.32
CA LEU A 138 -10.72 -12.41 -15.47
C LEU A 138 -10.59 -13.73 -16.25
N TYR A 139 -9.92 -14.73 -15.69
CA TYR A 139 -9.80 -16.06 -16.31
C TYR A 139 -11.13 -16.77 -16.50
N ASP A 140 -12.16 -16.46 -15.69
CA ASP A 140 -13.53 -16.97 -15.84
C ASP A 140 -14.37 -16.19 -16.85
N GLN A 141 -13.74 -15.26 -17.60
CA GLN A 141 -14.37 -14.36 -18.59
C GLN A 141 -15.26 -13.27 -17.98
N THR A 142 -15.27 -13.11 -16.67
CA THR A 142 -15.93 -11.98 -16.03
C THR A 142 -15.21 -10.68 -16.39
N GLN A 143 -15.99 -9.67 -16.74
CA GLN A 143 -15.48 -8.33 -17.06
C GLN A 143 -15.86 -7.34 -15.96
N LEU A 144 -14.87 -6.63 -15.44
CA LEU A 144 -15.04 -5.62 -14.40
C LEU A 144 -14.49 -4.28 -14.90
N ASN A 145 -15.19 -3.20 -14.59
CA ASN A 145 -14.71 -1.86 -14.93
C ASN A 145 -13.72 -1.37 -13.89
N LEU A 146 -12.53 -1.00 -14.34
CA LEU A 146 -11.52 -0.31 -13.54
C LEU A 146 -11.71 1.20 -13.69
N SER A 147 -12.17 1.84 -12.65
CA SER A 147 -12.31 3.29 -12.60
C SER A 147 -10.95 3.97 -12.44
N ARG A 148 -10.77 5.14 -13.07
CA ARG A 148 -9.52 5.94 -13.05
C ARG A 148 -8.92 6.12 -11.65
N ASN A 149 -9.74 6.33 -10.64
CA ASN A 149 -9.29 6.56 -9.28
C ASN A 149 -8.59 5.34 -8.63
N TYR A 150 -8.76 4.16 -9.23
CA TYR A 150 -8.18 2.90 -8.73
C TYR A 150 -7.10 2.36 -9.67
N ARG A 151 -6.90 3.01 -10.81
CA ARG A 151 -5.93 2.58 -11.84
C ARG A 151 -4.50 2.61 -11.34
N ASP A 152 -4.08 3.71 -10.74
CA ASP A 152 -2.67 3.93 -10.37
C ASP A 152 -2.19 2.84 -9.40
N ARG A 153 -3.04 2.43 -8.48
CA ARG A 153 -2.74 1.35 -7.54
C ARG A 153 -2.61 -0.02 -8.22
N LEU A 154 -3.36 -0.27 -9.30
CA LEU A 154 -3.20 -1.49 -10.09
C LEU A 154 -1.87 -1.48 -10.86
N ILE A 155 -1.51 -0.35 -11.44
CA ILE A 155 -0.26 -0.17 -12.18
C ILE A 155 0.95 -0.35 -11.25
N GLU A 156 0.90 0.19 -10.04
CA GLU A 156 1.95 0.01 -9.02
C GLU A 156 2.19 -1.46 -8.68
N LEU A 157 1.13 -2.28 -8.62
CA LEU A 157 1.23 -3.72 -8.35
C LEU A 157 1.91 -4.50 -9.47
N PHE A 158 1.83 -4.03 -10.71
CA PHE A 158 2.45 -4.66 -11.88
C PHE A 158 3.76 -3.97 -12.33
N ASP A 159 4.51 -3.35 -11.41
CA ASP A 159 5.81 -2.69 -11.65
C ASP A 159 5.77 -1.55 -12.69
N GLY A 160 4.65 -0.87 -12.81
CA GLY A 160 4.57 0.36 -13.60
C GLY A 160 4.72 0.20 -15.11
N SER A 161 4.54 -1.00 -15.66
CA SER A 161 4.73 -1.31 -17.08
C SER A 161 3.41 -1.26 -17.87
N LEU A 162 2.71 -0.10 -17.85
CA LEU A 162 1.55 0.14 -18.74
C LEU A 162 1.73 1.43 -19.53
#